data_df8feb1a26bf43b98bba4d9f4129653c
#
_entry.id   df8feb1a26bf43b98bba4d9f4129653c
#
_cell.length_a   1.000
_cell.length_b   1.000
_cell.length_c   1.000
_cell.angle_alpha   90.00
_cell.angle_beta   90.00
_cell.angle_gamma   90.00
#
_symmetry.space_group_name_H-M   'P 1'
#
loop_
_entity.id
_entity.type
_entity.pdbx_description
1 polymer ?
#
loop_
_entity_poly.entity_id
_entity_poly.type
_entity_poly.pdbx_seq_one_letter_code
_entity_poly.pdbx_strand_id
1 'polypeptide(L)'
;MKLTALYQFNVVKEAATLVESSGCVVLGSITDNHKVNQQYCKLFDLIYDYQAIHPLDGNRFWFLLFDTVHLLKCIRNNWISEKCQKLSLDQSTVGSFSDINELHVAEKENILKCTPLTHTAVNPSRLQLQIVKHVLKVFND
;
A
#
# COMPACT_ATOMS: atom_id res chain seq x y z
N MET A 1 10.49 21.61 8.97
CA MET A 1 10.39 20.69 10.14
C MET A 1 10.42 19.27 9.61
N LYS A 2 11.23 18.37 10.18
CA LYS A 2 11.31 16.98 9.73
C LYS A 2 10.23 16.19 10.47
N LEU A 3 9.33 15.54 9.73
CA LEU A 3 8.30 14.66 10.30
C LEU A 3 8.97 13.46 10.99
N THR A 4 8.70 13.28 12.28
CA THR A 4 9.14 12.11 13.06
C THR A 4 7.94 11.25 13.44
N ALA A 5 8.18 9.96 13.71
CA ALA A 5 7.13 9.04 14.14
C ALA A 5 6.43 9.49 15.43
N LEU A 6 7.21 10.00 16.39
CA LEU A 6 6.65 10.51 17.66
C LEU A 6 5.79 11.76 17.45
N TYR A 7 6.21 12.69 16.59
CA TYR A 7 5.40 13.86 16.26
C TYR A 7 4.08 13.43 15.60
N GLN A 8 4.15 12.50 14.66
CA GLN A 8 2.97 11.94 13.99
C GLN A 8 2.03 11.27 15.00
N PHE A 9 2.56 10.48 15.94
CA PHE A 9 1.77 9.84 16.98
C PHE A 9 0.98 10.86 17.81
N ASN A 10 1.63 11.95 18.25
CA ASN A 10 0.99 13.00 19.02
C ASN A 10 -0.10 13.70 18.21
N VAL A 11 0.16 14.04 16.95
CA VAL A 11 -0.84 14.68 16.07
C VAL A 11 -2.05 13.77 15.85
N VAL A 12 -1.85 12.47 15.62
CA VAL A 12 -2.94 11.51 15.44
C VAL A 12 -3.76 11.38 16.74
N LYS A 13 -3.09 11.34 17.90
CA LYS A 13 -3.76 11.29 19.21
C LYS A 13 -4.60 12.55 19.46
N GLU A 14 -4.07 13.73 19.17
CA GLU A 14 -4.81 15.01 19.27
C GLU A 14 -6.01 15.02 18.31
N ALA A 15 -5.82 14.62 17.05
CA ALA A 15 -6.89 14.54 16.07
C ALA A 15 -8.00 13.57 16.51
N ALA A 16 -7.63 12.39 17.03
CA ALA A 16 -8.58 11.43 17.57
C ALA A 16 -9.38 12.02 18.76
N THR A 17 -8.70 12.75 19.66
CA THR A 17 -9.36 13.42 20.78
C THR A 17 -10.40 14.44 20.30
N LEU A 18 -10.07 15.24 19.29
CA LEU A 18 -11.00 16.24 18.72
C LEU A 18 -12.19 15.58 18.05
N VAL A 19 -11.96 14.52 17.27
CA VAL A 19 -13.04 13.78 16.60
C VAL A 19 -13.96 13.11 17.61
N GLU A 20 -13.43 12.50 18.66
CA GLU A 20 -14.24 11.86 19.69
C GLU A 20 -15.00 12.87 20.55
N SER A 21 -14.45 14.06 20.78
CA SER A 21 -15.17 15.13 21.48
C SER A 21 -16.40 15.63 20.70
N SER A 22 -16.47 15.40 19.39
CA SER A 22 -17.63 15.69 18.55
C SER A 22 -18.69 14.58 18.54
N GLY A 23 -18.49 13.49 19.31
CA GLY A 23 -19.41 12.36 19.40
C GLY A 23 -19.15 11.24 18.38
N CYS A 24 -18.08 11.32 17.59
CA CYS A 24 -17.65 10.23 16.71
C CYS A 24 -16.77 9.24 17.47
N VAL A 25 -16.71 8.00 16.99
CA VAL A 25 -15.80 6.97 17.52
C VAL A 25 -14.67 6.75 16.53
N VAL A 26 -13.43 6.96 16.96
CA VAL A 26 -12.26 6.67 16.14
C VAL A 26 -11.82 5.22 16.37
N LEU A 27 -11.72 4.43 15.32
CA LEU A 27 -11.36 3.01 15.39
C LEU A 27 -9.89 2.73 15.11
N GLY A 28 -9.19 3.65 14.45
CA GLY A 28 -7.79 3.41 14.08
C GLY A 28 -7.27 4.43 13.09
N SER A 29 -6.13 4.12 12.51
CA SER A 29 -5.47 4.94 11.50
C SER A 29 -5.08 4.13 10.27
N ILE A 30 -5.21 4.74 9.10
CA ILE A 30 -4.75 4.18 7.83
C ILE A 30 -3.58 5.03 7.35
N THR A 31 -2.46 4.41 7.04
CA THR A 31 -1.24 5.10 6.61
C THR A 31 -0.67 4.43 5.35
N ASP A 32 0.19 5.15 4.64
CA ASP A 32 1.01 4.51 3.60
C ASP A 32 2.18 3.71 4.23
N ASN A 33 2.88 2.94 3.41
CA ASN A 33 4.02 2.12 3.85
C ASN A 33 5.35 2.90 3.90
N HIS A 34 5.32 4.20 4.20
CA HIS A 34 6.53 5.00 4.37
C HIS A 34 7.25 4.65 5.69
N LYS A 35 8.58 4.76 5.73
CA LYS A 35 9.40 4.41 6.90
C LYS A 35 8.96 5.10 8.20
N VAL A 36 8.51 6.36 8.12
CA VAL A 36 8.01 7.10 9.29
C VAL A 36 6.72 6.48 9.81
N ASN A 37 5.82 6.05 8.91
CA ASN A 37 4.57 5.38 9.28
C ASN A 37 4.82 3.98 9.87
N GLN A 38 5.80 3.24 9.35
CA GLN A 38 6.22 1.97 9.96
C GLN A 38 6.78 2.17 11.38
N GLN A 39 7.53 3.26 11.61
CA GLN A 39 8.03 3.62 12.94
C GLN A 39 6.90 4.13 13.86
N TYR A 40 5.93 4.86 13.32
CA TYR A 40 4.72 5.27 14.03
C TYR A 40 3.93 4.08 14.55
N CYS A 41 3.71 3.05 13.73
CA CYS A 41 3.02 1.83 14.16
C CYS A 41 3.74 1.11 15.32
N LYS A 42 5.07 1.20 15.39
CA LYS A 42 5.88 0.59 16.47
C LYS A 42 5.79 1.34 17.81
N LEU A 43 5.19 2.53 17.85
CA LEU A 43 4.97 3.28 19.09
C LEU A 43 3.72 2.83 19.85
N PHE A 44 2.92 1.95 19.27
CA PHE A 44 1.77 1.37 19.94
C PHE A 44 2.12 0.04 20.61
N ASP A 45 1.48 -0.22 21.73
CA ASP A 45 1.52 -1.53 22.37
C ASP A 45 0.63 -2.50 21.62
N LEU A 46 1.23 -3.25 20.68
CA LEU A 46 0.51 -4.22 19.86
C LEU A 46 0.07 -5.42 20.71
N ILE A 47 -1.20 -5.77 20.65
CA ILE A 47 -1.76 -6.98 21.26
C ILE A 47 -1.76 -8.12 20.23
N TYR A 48 -2.11 -7.80 18.99
CA TYR A 48 -2.09 -8.69 17.83
C TYR A 48 -1.55 -7.92 16.63
N ASP A 49 -1.31 -8.62 15.53
CA ASP A 49 -0.96 -7.99 14.26
C ASP A 49 -1.98 -6.90 13.92
N TYR A 50 -1.51 -5.67 13.77
CA TYR A 50 -2.31 -4.48 13.41
C TYR A 50 -3.37 -4.04 14.44
N GLN A 51 -3.38 -4.60 15.65
CA GLN A 51 -4.26 -4.20 16.75
C GLN A 51 -3.44 -3.76 17.96
N ALA A 52 -3.74 -2.60 18.47
CA ALA A 52 -3.12 -2.03 19.65
C ALA A 52 -4.18 -1.59 20.67
N ILE A 53 -3.75 -1.25 21.89
CA ILE A 53 -4.61 -0.56 22.85
C ILE A 53 -4.90 0.84 22.32
N HIS A 54 -6.16 1.26 22.42
CA HIS A 54 -6.58 2.58 21.98
C HIS A 54 -5.90 3.68 22.84
N PRO A 55 -5.26 4.68 22.20
CA PRO A 55 -4.42 5.66 22.93
C PRO A 55 -5.20 6.61 23.85
N LEU A 56 -6.55 6.66 23.73
CA LEU A 56 -7.43 7.47 24.57
C LEU A 56 -8.32 6.64 25.51
N ASP A 57 -8.49 5.33 25.22
CA ASP A 57 -9.38 4.46 26.00
C ASP A 57 -8.82 3.03 26.01
N GLY A 58 -8.24 2.66 27.14
CA GLY A 58 -7.61 1.34 27.33
C GLY A 58 -8.52 0.12 27.18
N ASN A 59 -9.85 0.33 27.10
CA ASN A 59 -10.82 -0.76 26.93
C ASN A 59 -11.19 -1.02 25.47
N ARG A 60 -10.65 -0.27 24.54
CA ARG A 60 -10.91 -0.40 23.09
C ARG A 60 -9.65 -0.75 22.32
N PHE A 61 -9.84 -1.33 21.13
CA PHE A 61 -8.76 -1.53 20.19
C PHE A 61 -8.57 -0.33 19.27
N TRP A 62 -7.31 -0.11 18.90
CA TRP A 62 -6.90 0.79 17.83
C TRP A 62 -6.36 -0.04 16.66
N PHE A 63 -6.94 0.12 15.48
CA PHE A 63 -6.51 -0.59 14.29
C PHE A 63 -5.47 0.23 13.53
N LEU A 64 -4.33 -0.41 13.22
CA LEU A 64 -3.24 0.14 12.44
C LEU A 64 -3.26 -0.51 11.06
N LEU A 65 -3.74 0.21 10.05
CA LEU A 65 -3.92 -0.32 8.70
C LEU A 65 -2.99 0.40 7.73
N PHE A 66 -2.58 -0.32 6.70
CA PHE A 66 -1.87 0.26 5.57
C PHE A 66 -2.82 0.42 4.38
N ASP A 67 -2.66 1.52 3.65
CA ASP A 67 -3.36 1.75 2.39
C ASP A 67 -3.01 0.64 1.38
N THR A 68 -3.98 -0.23 1.11
CA THR A 68 -3.80 -1.39 0.23
C THR A 68 -3.44 -1.00 -1.18
N VAL A 69 -4.00 0.10 -1.68
CA VAL A 69 -3.70 0.61 -3.03
C VAL A 69 -2.27 1.12 -3.11
N HIS A 70 -1.79 1.78 -2.05
CA HIS A 70 -0.40 2.20 -1.95
C HIS A 70 0.54 1.00 -1.86
N LEU A 71 0.16 -0.07 -1.14
CA LEU A 71 0.94 -1.31 -1.08
C LEU A 71 1.05 -1.96 -2.46
N LEU A 72 -0.04 -2.09 -3.21
CA LEU A 72 -0.02 -2.61 -4.58
C LEU A 72 0.90 -1.78 -5.49
N LYS A 73 0.87 -0.45 -5.36
CA LYS A 73 1.80 0.44 -6.08
C LYS A 73 3.25 0.12 -5.73
N CYS A 74 3.56 -0.07 -4.46
CA CYS A 74 4.91 -0.42 -4.01
C CYS A 74 5.35 -1.79 -4.55
N ILE A 75 4.46 -2.78 -4.52
CA ILE A 75 4.72 -4.13 -5.06
C ILE A 75 5.04 -4.04 -6.55
N ARG A 76 4.17 -3.42 -7.36
CA ARG A 76 4.42 -3.25 -8.80
C ARG A 76 5.73 -2.53 -9.08
N ASN A 77 6.00 -1.43 -8.41
CA ASN A 77 7.19 -0.63 -8.65
C ASN A 77 8.49 -1.39 -8.30
N ASN A 78 8.45 -2.19 -7.24
CA ASN A 78 9.55 -3.08 -6.89
C ASN A 78 9.70 -4.22 -7.92
N TRP A 79 8.60 -4.77 -8.40
CA TRP A 79 8.58 -5.87 -9.38
C TRP A 79 9.10 -5.43 -10.75
N ILE A 80 8.78 -4.19 -11.18
CA ILE A 80 9.35 -3.59 -12.41
C ILE A 80 10.86 -3.31 -12.24
N SER A 81 11.31 -3.05 -11.02
CA SER A 81 12.70 -2.66 -10.79
C SER A 81 13.65 -3.83 -11.01
N GLU A 82 14.87 -3.53 -11.47
CA GLU A 82 15.92 -4.55 -11.65
C GLU A 82 16.31 -5.28 -10.35
N LYS A 83 15.93 -4.72 -9.19
CA LYS A 83 16.23 -5.29 -7.87
C LYS A 83 15.30 -6.43 -7.47
N CYS A 84 14.07 -6.47 -8.00
CA CYS A 84 13.07 -7.47 -7.64
C CYS A 84 12.26 -7.85 -8.89
N GLN A 85 12.91 -8.56 -9.80
CA GLN A 85 12.28 -8.94 -11.10
C GLN A 85 11.31 -10.11 -10.97
N LYS A 86 11.32 -10.83 -9.85
CA LYS A 86 10.49 -12.01 -9.61
C LYS A 86 9.58 -11.80 -8.42
N LEU A 87 8.29 -12.12 -8.60
CA LEU A 87 7.30 -12.18 -7.53
C LEU A 87 6.98 -13.65 -7.27
N SER A 88 7.18 -14.10 -6.04
CA SER A 88 6.77 -15.44 -5.62
C SER A 88 5.47 -15.32 -4.83
N LEU A 89 4.44 -16.03 -5.24
CA LEU A 89 3.17 -16.14 -4.53
C LEU A 89 3.18 -17.31 -3.54
N ASP A 90 3.91 -18.35 -3.88
CA ASP A 90 4.15 -19.54 -3.06
C ASP A 90 5.53 -20.13 -3.41
N GLN A 91 5.87 -21.30 -2.84
CA GLN A 91 7.16 -21.94 -3.10
C GLN A 91 7.33 -22.42 -4.56
N SER A 92 6.25 -22.56 -5.31
CA SER A 92 6.24 -23.14 -6.67
C SER A 92 5.95 -22.11 -7.76
N THR A 93 5.24 -21.03 -7.45
CA THR A 93 4.77 -20.05 -8.42
C THR A 93 5.62 -18.79 -8.37
N VAL A 94 6.40 -18.59 -9.42
CA VAL A 94 7.26 -17.40 -9.59
C VAL A 94 6.86 -16.69 -10.88
N GLY A 95 6.35 -15.46 -10.74
CA GLY A 95 6.06 -14.58 -11.87
C GLY A 95 7.19 -13.57 -12.10
N SER A 96 7.56 -13.35 -13.34
CA SER A 96 8.45 -12.26 -13.75
C SER A 96 7.63 -11.10 -14.32
N PHE A 97 8.09 -9.85 -14.12
CA PHE A 97 7.46 -8.71 -14.77
C PHE A 97 7.66 -8.75 -16.29
N SER A 98 8.70 -9.43 -16.80
CA SER A 98 8.89 -9.66 -18.24
C SER A 98 7.74 -10.46 -18.84
N ASP A 99 7.18 -11.45 -18.12
CA ASP A 99 6.06 -12.27 -18.62
C ASP A 99 4.83 -11.41 -18.89
N ILE A 100 4.56 -10.42 -17.99
CA ILE A 100 3.48 -9.45 -18.20
C ILE A 100 3.74 -8.54 -19.41
N ASN A 101 5.00 -8.17 -19.62
CA ASN A 101 5.37 -7.36 -20.79
C ASN A 101 5.22 -8.15 -22.08
N GLU A 102 5.65 -9.41 -22.11
CA GLU A 102 5.48 -10.32 -23.25
C GLU A 102 4.01 -10.54 -23.57
N LEU A 103 3.17 -10.78 -22.56
CA LEU A 103 1.72 -10.88 -22.70
C LEU A 103 1.14 -9.61 -23.34
N HIS A 104 1.52 -8.43 -22.82
CA HIS A 104 1.07 -7.15 -23.36
C HIS A 104 1.46 -6.97 -24.85
N VAL A 105 2.68 -7.37 -25.23
CA VAL A 105 3.16 -7.33 -26.61
C VAL A 105 2.35 -8.28 -27.50
N ALA A 106 2.15 -9.52 -27.05
CA ALA A 106 1.36 -10.52 -27.77
C ALA A 106 -0.10 -10.07 -27.99
N GLU A 107 -0.72 -9.46 -26.98
CA GLU A 107 -2.09 -8.94 -27.10
C GLU A 107 -2.22 -7.69 -27.98
N LYS A 108 -1.13 -6.95 -28.16
CA LYS A 108 -1.16 -5.73 -28.99
C LYS A 108 -1.52 -6.02 -30.45
N GLU A 109 -1.15 -7.19 -30.95
CA GLU A 109 -1.42 -7.65 -32.31
C GLU A 109 -2.79 -8.32 -32.45
N ASN A 110 -3.47 -8.63 -31.35
CA ASN A 110 -4.76 -9.28 -31.35
C ASN A 110 -5.93 -8.28 -31.44
N ILE A 111 -6.97 -8.64 -32.18
CA ILE A 111 -8.21 -7.87 -32.29
C ILE A 111 -8.96 -7.85 -30.95
N LEU A 112 -8.94 -8.98 -30.24
CA LEU A 112 -9.55 -9.13 -28.91
C LEU A 112 -8.43 -9.12 -27.85
N LYS A 113 -8.55 -8.20 -26.91
CA LYS A 113 -7.67 -8.13 -25.75
C LYS A 113 -8.34 -8.80 -24.56
N CYS A 114 -7.64 -9.74 -23.95
CA CYS A 114 -8.12 -10.46 -22.76
C CYS A 114 -7.74 -9.75 -21.47
N THR A 115 -6.76 -8.83 -21.49
CA THR A 115 -6.30 -8.13 -20.31
C THR A 115 -6.53 -6.62 -20.38
N PRO A 116 -6.73 -5.93 -19.24
CA PRO A 116 -6.81 -4.46 -19.18
C PRO A 116 -5.45 -3.77 -19.31
N LEU A 117 -4.38 -4.49 -19.64
CA LEU A 117 -3.02 -3.99 -19.71
C LEU A 117 -2.89 -2.86 -20.75
N THR A 118 -2.16 -1.83 -20.37
CA THR A 118 -1.82 -0.71 -21.26
C THR A 118 -0.31 -0.51 -21.26
N HIS A 119 0.22 0.09 -22.32
CA HIS A 119 1.65 0.39 -22.40
C HIS A 119 2.15 1.16 -21.17
N THR A 120 1.39 2.13 -20.69
CA THR A 120 1.73 2.91 -19.48
C THR A 120 1.66 2.13 -18.17
N ALA A 121 0.90 1.03 -18.13
CA ALA A 121 0.85 0.16 -16.96
C ALA A 121 2.09 -0.75 -16.90
N VAL A 122 2.54 -1.22 -18.06
CA VAL A 122 3.67 -2.17 -18.20
C VAL A 122 5.01 -1.43 -18.29
N ASN A 123 5.07 -0.30 -19.01
CA ASN A 123 6.28 0.53 -19.19
C ASN A 123 6.02 1.96 -18.67
N PRO A 124 5.85 2.17 -17.37
CA PRO A 124 5.55 3.48 -16.83
C PRO A 124 6.79 4.39 -16.81
N SER A 125 6.60 5.64 -17.19
CA SER A 125 7.59 6.71 -16.90
C SER A 125 7.67 6.97 -15.38
N ARG A 126 8.69 7.73 -14.94
CA ARG A 126 8.84 8.10 -13.52
C ARG A 126 7.58 8.73 -12.91
N LEU A 127 6.89 9.59 -13.63
CA LEU A 127 5.64 10.21 -13.17
C LEU A 127 4.50 9.20 -13.11
N GLN A 128 4.43 8.30 -14.09
CA GLN A 128 3.38 7.27 -14.16
C GLN A 128 3.53 6.18 -13.09
N LEU A 129 4.72 6.00 -12.53
CA LEU A 129 4.94 5.11 -11.37
C LEU A 129 4.09 5.53 -10.14
N GLN A 130 3.68 6.79 -10.05
CA GLN A 130 2.84 7.28 -8.95
C GLN A 130 1.33 7.12 -9.21
N ILE A 131 0.93 6.81 -10.45
CA ILE A 131 -0.50 6.73 -10.82
C ILE A 131 -1.08 5.37 -10.47
N VAL A 132 -1.98 5.36 -9.50
CA VAL A 132 -2.68 4.17 -9.00
C VAL A 132 -3.46 3.43 -10.08
N LYS A 133 -4.14 4.16 -10.97
CA LYS A 133 -4.92 3.57 -12.08
C LYS A 133 -4.09 2.61 -12.95
N HIS A 134 -2.81 2.88 -13.13
CA HIS A 134 -1.92 1.99 -13.90
C HIS A 134 -1.51 0.77 -13.10
N VAL A 135 -1.46 0.87 -11.77
CA VAL A 135 -1.19 -0.27 -10.88
C VAL A 135 -2.32 -1.28 -10.94
N LEU A 136 -3.56 -0.80 -10.79
CA LEU A 136 -4.74 -1.66 -10.81
C LEU A 136 -4.88 -2.44 -12.11
N LYS A 137 -4.43 -1.90 -13.24
CA LYS A 137 -4.44 -2.61 -14.52
C LYS A 137 -3.46 -3.79 -14.60
N VAL A 138 -2.48 -3.86 -13.72
CA VAL A 138 -1.52 -4.98 -13.63
C VAL A 138 -2.08 -6.11 -12.76
N PHE A 139 -2.93 -5.77 -11.77
CA PHE A 139 -3.43 -6.72 -10.77
C PHE A 139 -4.93 -7.03 -10.89
N ASN A 140 -5.67 -6.38 -11.79
CA ASN A 140 -7.08 -6.69 -12.03
C ASN A 140 -7.23 -7.65 -13.21
N ASP A 141 -8.08 -8.62 -13.00
CA ASP A 141 -8.62 -9.49 -14.06
C ASP A 141 -9.67 -8.74 -14.90
#